data_ef76d3117f9445f73fa01a2427fac4a7
#
_entry.id   ef76d3117f9445f73fa01a2427fac4a7
#
_cell.length_a   1.000
_cell.length_b   1.000
_cell.length_c   1.000
_cell.angle_alpha   90.00
_cell.angle_beta   90.00
_cell.angle_gamma   90.00
#
_symmetry.space_group_name_H-M   'P 1'
#
loop_
_entity.id
_entity.type
_entity.pdbx_description
1 polymer ?
#
loop_
_entity_poly.entity_id
_entity_poly.type
_entity_poly.pdbx_seq_one_letter_code
_entity_poly.pdbx_strand_id
1 'polypeptide(L)'
;MSVTEGPLLRTKLRSPCSTPALLSRPRLNSQLHFQPNGYLTLLSAPAGFGKTTLVTDWARQQDGPVAWLTLDEQDNDPILFWRYLITALQTVNERIGQRALAALSAFTGLSLETAVTLLINDIVEHTAPDAPLCLVLDDFHWIHTASIHHSLNFLLQHQPPQLHLLLLTRADPPLSLARLRVEVRLVELRAADLRLTPAEIAACFA
;
A
#
# COMPACT_ATOMS: atom_id res chain seq x y z
N MET A 1 -21.13 -21.81 -0.02
CA MET A 1 -19.91 -22.22 -0.76
C MET A 1 -18.73 -21.67 0.00
N SER A 2 -17.89 -22.55 0.53
CA SER A 2 -16.73 -22.15 1.35
C SER A 2 -15.73 -21.38 0.50
N VAL A 3 -15.64 -20.07 0.70
CA VAL A 3 -14.67 -19.23 0.03
C VAL A 3 -13.37 -19.30 0.84
N THR A 4 -12.45 -20.06 0.30
CA THR A 4 -11.00 -19.85 0.27
C THR A 4 -10.24 -19.79 1.60
N GLU A 5 -10.11 -20.92 2.28
CA GLU A 5 -8.93 -21.21 3.13
C GLU A 5 -7.70 -21.64 2.31
N GLY A 6 -7.64 -21.27 1.02
CA GLY A 6 -6.50 -21.60 0.16
C GLY A 6 -5.21 -20.90 0.62
N PRO A 7 -4.02 -21.50 0.32
CA PRO A 7 -2.74 -20.87 0.59
C PRO A 7 -2.58 -19.59 -0.24
N LEU A 8 -2.01 -18.54 0.38
CA LEU A 8 -1.71 -17.29 -0.31
C LEU A 8 -0.41 -17.40 -1.12
N LEU A 9 -0.36 -16.74 -2.28
CA LEU A 9 0.84 -16.65 -3.11
C LEU A 9 1.85 -15.70 -2.46
N ARG A 10 2.90 -16.26 -1.85
CA ARG A 10 3.93 -15.48 -1.16
C ARG A 10 4.72 -14.55 -2.08
N THR A 11 4.73 -14.80 -3.39
CA THR A 11 5.38 -13.93 -4.37
C THR A 11 4.72 -12.55 -4.46
N LYS A 12 3.41 -12.44 -4.17
CA LYS A 12 2.70 -11.16 -4.10
C LYS A 12 3.12 -10.30 -2.90
N LEU A 13 3.66 -10.93 -1.84
CA LEU A 13 4.02 -10.30 -0.57
C LEU A 13 5.47 -9.83 -0.52
N ARG A 14 6.12 -9.73 -1.65
CA ARG A 14 7.51 -9.30 -1.76
C ARG A 14 7.64 -8.18 -2.76
N SER A 15 8.45 -7.19 -2.40
CA SER A 15 8.88 -6.18 -3.38
C SER A 15 9.51 -6.88 -4.58
N PRO A 16 9.17 -6.50 -5.82
CA PRO A 16 9.80 -7.06 -7.01
C PRO A 16 11.32 -6.93 -6.94
N CYS A 17 12.04 -7.97 -7.39
CA CYS A 17 13.48 -7.87 -7.56
C CYS A 17 13.75 -6.86 -8.69
N SER A 18 14.16 -5.65 -8.35
CA SER A 18 14.71 -4.75 -9.36
C SER A 18 16.19 -5.07 -9.53
N THR A 19 16.66 -5.17 -10.76
CA THR A 19 18.04 -4.85 -11.11
C THR A 19 18.38 -3.51 -10.45
N PRO A 20 19.63 -3.28 -9.97
CA PRO A 20 20.01 -2.00 -9.40
C PRO A 20 19.46 -0.90 -10.30
N ALA A 21 18.71 0.04 -9.75
CA ALA A 21 18.06 1.06 -10.55
C ALA A 21 19.14 1.76 -11.34
N LEU A 22 19.05 1.66 -12.67
CA LEU A 22 19.96 2.35 -13.61
C LEU A 22 19.97 3.87 -13.35
N LEU A 23 18.98 4.36 -12.62
CA LEU A 23 18.79 5.78 -12.35
C LEU A 23 18.19 6.01 -10.96
N SER A 24 19.00 6.54 -10.05
CA SER A 24 18.50 7.09 -8.79
C SER A 24 17.71 8.38 -9.05
N ARG A 25 16.57 8.55 -8.38
CA ARG A 25 15.67 9.70 -8.52
C ARG A 25 15.49 10.44 -7.17
N PRO A 26 16.51 11.10 -6.64
CA PRO A 26 16.47 11.74 -5.30
C PRO A 26 15.32 12.72 -5.16
N ARG A 27 14.99 13.45 -6.24
CA ARG A 27 13.88 14.39 -6.32
C ARG A 27 12.52 13.76 -5.99
N LEU A 28 12.29 12.52 -6.44
CA LEU A 28 11.06 11.79 -6.17
C LEU A 28 11.14 11.04 -4.84
N ASN A 29 12.30 10.46 -4.53
CA ASN A 29 12.51 9.78 -3.26
C ASN A 29 12.23 10.71 -2.08
N SER A 30 12.63 11.99 -2.15
CA SER A 30 12.32 12.98 -1.10
C SER A 30 10.82 13.25 -0.90
N GLN A 31 9.99 13.01 -1.91
CA GLN A 31 8.53 13.16 -1.80
C GLN A 31 7.83 11.91 -1.24
N LEU A 32 8.52 10.76 -1.24
CA LEU A 32 8.00 9.49 -0.71
C LEU A 32 8.29 9.29 0.79
N HIS A 33 8.92 10.27 1.46
CA HIS A 33 9.27 10.13 2.87
C HIS A 33 8.05 9.88 3.76
N PHE A 34 8.26 9.04 4.77
CA PHE A 34 7.30 8.80 5.82
C PHE A 34 6.88 10.13 6.47
N GLN A 35 5.59 10.39 6.47
CA GLN A 35 5.02 11.54 7.17
C GLN A 35 4.36 11.05 8.46
N PRO A 36 4.59 11.71 9.61
CA PRO A 36 4.21 11.18 10.93
C PRO A 36 2.70 11.18 11.24
N ASN A 37 1.82 11.51 10.28
CA ASN A 37 0.39 11.71 10.56
C ASN A 37 -0.55 10.83 9.73
N GLY A 38 -0.13 9.62 9.34
CA GLY A 38 -1.01 8.68 8.63
C GLY A 38 -1.38 9.19 7.24
N TYR A 39 -0.41 9.21 6.31
CA TYR A 39 -0.61 9.69 4.96
C TYR A 39 -0.87 8.57 3.95
N LEU A 40 -1.65 8.91 2.94
CA LEU A 40 -1.69 8.18 1.68
C LEU A 40 -0.72 8.86 0.71
N THR A 41 0.20 8.09 0.16
CA THR A 41 0.96 8.48 -1.04
C THR A 41 0.39 7.76 -2.25
N LEU A 42 -0.09 8.50 -3.23
CA LEU A 42 -0.68 8.00 -4.46
C LEU A 42 0.25 8.23 -5.64
N LEU A 43 0.72 7.16 -6.29
CA LEU A 43 1.40 7.21 -7.57
C LEU A 43 0.43 6.80 -8.68
N SER A 44 -0.08 7.77 -9.45
CA SER A 44 -1.04 7.54 -10.53
C SER A 44 -0.45 7.96 -11.88
N ALA A 45 -0.11 6.95 -12.71
CA ALA A 45 0.43 7.15 -14.05
C ALA A 45 0.25 5.88 -14.90
N PRO A 46 0.21 6.00 -16.24
CA PRO A 46 0.13 4.86 -17.16
C PRO A 46 1.21 3.79 -16.92
N ALA A 47 1.05 2.63 -17.57
CA ALA A 47 2.10 1.61 -17.58
C ALA A 47 3.42 2.16 -18.16
N GLY A 48 4.56 1.64 -17.69
CA GLY A 48 5.88 2.04 -18.19
C GLY A 48 6.48 3.32 -17.57
N PHE A 49 5.76 4.03 -16.71
CA PHE A 49 6.27 5.25 -16.04
C PHE A 49 7.21 4.98 -14.85
N GLY A 50 7.55 3.72 -14.59
CA GLY A 50 8.54 3.36 -13.57
C GLY A 50 8.04 3.49 -12.12
N LYS A 51 6.72 3.46 -11.86
CA LYS A 51 6.15 3.56 -10.50
C LYS A 51 6.71 2.50 -9.55
N THR A 52 6.57 1.23 -9.93
CA THR A 52 7.06 0.08 -9.14
C THR A 52 8.57 0.16 -8.92
N THR A 53 9.34 0.48 -9.97
CA THR A 53 10.80 0.64 -9.90
C THR A 53 11.21 1.73 -8.92
N LEU A 54 10.56 2.91 -8.99
CA LEU A 54 10.80 4.03 -8.09
C LEU A 54 10.56 3.64 -6.63
N VAL A 55 9.39 3.02 -6.35
CA VAL A 55 9.02 2.66 -4.98
C VAL A 55 9.86 1.50 -4.45
N THR A 56 10.27 0.56 -5.32
CA THR A 56 11.20 -0.52 -4.94
C THR A 56 12.58 0.04 -4.56
N ASP A 57 13.11 1.01 -5.34
CA ASP A 57 14.38 1.67 -5.05
C ASP A 57 14.29 2.48 -3.75
N TRP A 58 13.21 3.25 -3.59
CA TRP A 58 12.93 3.99 -2.36
C TRP A 58 12.84 3.06 -1.13
N ALA A 59 12.09 1.96 -1.23
CA ALA A 59 11.88 1.02 -0.12
C ALA A 59 13.19 0.40 0.39
N ARG A 60 14.17 0.19 -0.49
CA ARG A 60 15.51 -0.31 -0.11
C ARG A 60 16.35 0.68 0.68
N GLN A 61 16.05 1.97 0.55
CA GLN A 61 16.76 3.07 1.20
C GLN A 61 16.11 3.46 2.53
N GLN A 62 14.98 2.81 2.90
CA GLN A 62 14.30 3.11 4.15
C GLN A 62 14.87 2.26 5.29
N ASP A 63 15.10 2.89 6.44
CA ASP A 63 15.41 2.19 7.68
C ASP A 63 14.16 1.58 8.34
N GLY A 64 12.98 2.05 7.93
CA GLY A 64 11.69 1.60 8.44
C GLY A 64 11.14 0.36 7.72
N PRO A 65 10.23 -0.36 8.37
CA PRO A 65 9.63 -1.56 7.82
C PRO A 65 8.66 -1.26 6.66
N VAL A 66 8.85 -1.96 5.53
CA VAL A 66 8.01 -1.84 4.33
C VAL A 66 7.37 -3.18 4.02
N ALA A 67 6.04 -3.25 4.17
CA ALA A 67 5.22 -4.35 3.70
C ALA A 67 4.83 -4.13 2.23
N TRP A 68 4.76 -5.20 1.44
CA TRP A 68 4.45 -5.12 0.02
C TRP A 68 3.33 -6.08 -0.36
N LEU A 69 2.38 -5.61 -1.16
CA LEU A 69 1.35 -6.42 -1.79
C LEU A 69 1.20 -6.01 -3.26
N THR A 70 1.51 -6.93 -4.18
CA THR A 70 1.20 -6.79 -5.60
C THR A 70 -0.17 -7.40 -5.88
N LEU A 71 -1.06 -6.61 -6.47
CA LEU A 71 -2.46 -6.96 -6.73
C LEU A 71 -2.66 -7.41 -8.18
N ASP A 72 -3.63 -8.28 -8.39
CA ASP A 72 -4.12 -8.68 -9.70
C ASP A 72 -5.66 -8.80 -9.71
N GLU A 73 -6.21 -9.17 -10.86
CA GLU A 73 -7.65 -9.29 -11.08
C GLU A 73 -8.34 -10.30 -10.13
N GLN A 74 -7.61 -11.30 -9.64
CA GLN A 74 -8.15 -12.33 -8.73
C GLN A 74 -8.37 -11.81 -7.31
N ASP A 75 -7.78 -10.67 -6.96
CA ASP A 75 -7.88 -10.07 -5.62
C ASP A 75 -9.17 -9.25 -5.41
N ASN A 76 -10.15 -9.39 -6.30
CA ASN A 76 -11.45 -8.71 -6.20
C ASN A 76 -12.45 -9.39 -5.24
N ASP A 77 -12.08 -10.50 -4.60
CA ASP A 77 -12.82 -11.02 -3.44
C ASP A 77 -12.42 -10.22 -2.19
N PRO A 78 -13.37 -9.60 -1.46
CA PRO A 78 -13.06 -8.74 -0.33
C PRO A 78 -12.36 -9.45 0.82
N ILE A 79 -12.69 -10.72 1.08
CA ILE A 79 -12.07 -11.50 2.15
C ILE A 79 -10.63 -11.85 1.74
N LEU A 80 -10.43 -12.27 0.49
CA LEU A 80 -9.11 -12.59 -0.04
C LEU A 80 -8.20 -11.35 -0.06
N PHE A 81 -8.72 -10.19 -0.50
CA PHE A 81 -8.00 -8.92 -0.50
C PHE A 81 -7.48 -8.58 0.91
N TRP A 82 -8.37 -8.59 1.91
CA TRP A 82 -7.98 -8.26 3.28
C TRP A 82 -7.06 -9.31 3.91
N ARG A 83 -7.21 -10.58 3.57
CA ARG A 83 -6.26 -11.63 3.98
C ARG A 83 -4.86 -11.36 3.43
N TYR A 84 -4.73 -11.02 2.14
CA TYR A 84 -3.44 -10.66 1.54
C TYR A 84 -2.87 -9.40 2.19
N LEU A 85 -3.66 -8.35 2.37
CA LEU A 85 -3.22 -7.09 2.97
C LEU A 85 -2.69 -7.32 4.40
N ILE A 86 -3.44 -8.04 5.22
CA ILE A 86 -3.02 -8.36 6.59
C ILE A 86 -1.76 -9.23 6.59
N THR A 87 -1.70 -10.23 5.71
CA THR A 87 -0.52 -11.10 5.61
C THR A 87 0.71 -10.32 5.12
N ALA A 88 0.53 -9.32 4.25
CA ALA A 88 1.62 -8.42 3.88
C ALA A 88 2.17 -7.66 5.10
N LEU A 89 1.29 -7.11 5.95
CA LEU A 89 1.69 -6.46 7.20
C LEU A 89 2.39 -7.43 8.17
N GLN A 90 1.97 -8.69 8.20
CA GLN A 90 2.60 -9.74 9.01
C GLN A 90 4.01 -10.11 8.56
N THR A 91 4.40 -9.80 7.31
CA THR A 91 5.81 -9.97 6.88
C THR A 91 6.77 -9.05 7.65
N VAL A 92 6.25 -7.98 8.21
CA VAL A 92 6.98 -6.98 9.00
C VAL A 92 6.84 -7.25 10.50
N ASN A 93 5.61 -7.49 10.96
CA ASN A 93 5.32 -7.82 12.36
C ASN A 93 4.16 -8.83 12.41
N GLU A 94 4.47 -10.07 12.75
CA GLU A 94 3.52 -11.18 12.77
C GLU A 94 2.35 -11.02 13.78
N ARG A 95 2.46 -10.09 14.73
CA ARG A 95 1.40 -9.81 15.70
C ARG A 95 0.27 -8.96 15.12
N ILE A 96 0.57 -8.20 14.04
CA ILE A 96 -0.42 -7.32 13.41
C ILE A 96 -1.49 -8.16 12.69
N GLY A 97 -2.75 -7.84 12.93
CA GLY A 97 -3.89 -8.39 12.20
C GLY A 97 -4.29 -9.82 12.58
N GLN A 98 -3.76 -10.40 13.65
CA GLN A 98 -4.17 -11.75 14.08
C GLN A 98 -5.67 -11.80 14.41
N ARG A 99 -6.17 -10.81 15.15
CA ARG A 99 -7.60 -10.69 15.50
C ARG A 99 -8.45 -10.44 14.26
N ALA A 100 -7.96 -9.63 13.32
CA ALA A 100 -8.63 -9.33 12.07
C ALA A 100 -8.74 -10.57 11.17
N LEU A 101 -7.67 -11.37 11.02
CA LEU A 101 -7.71 -12.63 10.26
C LEU A 101 -8.69 -13.63 10.89
N ALA A 102 -8.71 -13.75 12.22
CA ALA A 102 -9.68 -14.60 12.91
C ALA A 102 -11.11 -14.15 12.63
N ALA A 103 -11.38 -12.83 12.63
CA ALA A 103 -12.69 -12.28 12.33
C ALA A 103 -13.12 -12.53 10.85
N LEU A 104 -12.18 -12.43 9.89
CA LEU A 104 -12.45 -12.73 8.49
C LEU A 104 -12.73 -14.22 8.25
N SER A 105 -12.09 -15.11 9.02
CA SER A 105 -12.26 -16.57 8.90
C SER A 105 -13.50 -17.09 9.61
N ALA A 106 -13.94 -16.39 10.67
CA ALA A 106 -15.15 -16.77 11.39
C ALA A 106 -16.37 -16.41 10.54
N PHE A 107 -17.12 -17.44 10.07
CA PHE A 107 -18.38 -17.30 9.32
C PHE A 107 -19.52 -16.61 10.10
N THR A 108 -19.20 -15.68 10.99
CA THR A 108 -20.11 -15.10 11.99
C THR A 108 -20.89 -13.88 11.50
N GLY A 109 -20.88 -13.58 10.20
CA GLY A 109 -21.59 -12.39 9.66
C GLY A 109 -21.00 -11.05 10.12
N LEU A 110 -19.77 -11.04 10.63
CA LEU A 110 -19.07 -9.80 10.98
C LEU A 110 -18.79 -8.98 9.71
N SER A 111 -18.97 -7.66 9.81
CA SER A 111 -18.71 -6.75 8.70
C SER A 111 -17.20 -6.65 8.43
N LEU A 112 -16.84 -6.33 7.18
CA LEU A 112 -15.45 -5.99 6.82
C LEU A 112 -14.91 -4.85 7.69
N GLU A 113 -15.74 -3.88 8.05
CA GLU A 113 -15.37 -2.77 8.92
C GLU A 113 -14.93 -3.24 10.32
N THR A 114 -15.57 -4.29 10.86
CA THR A 114 -15.15 -4.90 12.12
C THR A 114 -13.74 -5.46 12.03
N ALA A 115 -13.42 -6.20 10.95
CA ALA A 115 -12.09 -6.73 10.73
C ALA A 115 -11.05 -5.61 10.54
N VAL A 116 -11.42 -4.56 9.80
CA VAL A 116 -10.54 -3.37 9.61
C VAL A 116 -10.33 -2.63 10.93
N THR A 117 -11.35 -2.50 11.78
CA THR A 117 -11.22 -1.90 13.11
C THR A 117 -10.24 -2.68 13.99
N LEU A 118 -10.33 -4.01 13.98
CA LEU A 118 -9.39 -4.87 14.70
C LEU A 118 -7.97 -4.71 14.18
N LEU A 119 -7.79 -4.62 12.85
CA LEU A 119 -6.49 -4.36 12.22
C LEU A 119 -5.90 -3.02 12.66
N ILE A 120 -6.70 -1.94 12.64
CA ILE A 120 -6.28 -0.61 13.08
C ILE A 120 -5.78 -0.66 14.52
N ASN A 121 -6.54 -1.31 15.42
CA ASN A 121 -6.17 -1.44 16.81
C ASN A 121 -4.88 -2.28 16.99
N ASP A 122 -4.71 -3.36 16.21
CA ASP A 122 -3.48 -4.17 16.24
C ASP A 122 -2.26 -3.35 15.76
N ILE A 123 -2.42 -2.49 14.76
CA ILE A 123 -1.35 -1.60 14.28
C ILE A 123 -0.94 -0.62 15.40
N VAL A 124 -1.91 0.02 16.05
CA VAL A 124 -1.65 0.95 17.17
C VAL A 124 -0.94 0.25 18.32
N GLU A 125 -1.36 -0.97 18.65
CA GLU A 125 -0.84 -1.73 19.78
C GLU A 125 0.58 -2.28 19.54
N HIS A 126 0.88 -2.65 18.27
CA HIS A 126 2.10 -3.40 17.95
C HIS A 126 3.11 -2.64 17.09
N THR A 127 2.89 -1.35 16.83
CA THR A 127 3.82 -0.49 16.07
C THR A 127 4.19 0.74 16.91
N ALA A 128 5.48 0.99 17.04
CA ALA A 128 5.95 2.15 17.78
C ALA A 128 5.58 3.47 17.06
N PRO A 129 5.18 4.51 17.79
CA PRO A 129 4.77 5.78 17.18
C PRO A 129 5.88 6.48 16.38
N ASP A 130 7.13 6.27 16.76
CA ASP A 130 8.33 6.84 16.15
C ASP A 130 8.94 5.98 15.05
N ALA A 131 8.39 4.78 14.82
CA ALA A 131 8.82 3.84 13.77
C ALA A 131 7.61 3.35 12.94
N PRO A 132 6.98 4.25 12.15
CA PRO A 132 5.81 3.89 11.37
C PRO A 132 6.16 2.85 10.30
N LEU A 133 5.21 1.97 10.01
CA LEU A 133 5.33 1.00 8.93
C LEU A 133 4.70 1.54 7.63
N CYS A 134 5.29 1.17 6.50
CA CYS A 134 4.70 1.44 5.19
C CYS A 134 4.05 0.18 4.63
N LEU A 135 2.85 0.33 4.07
CA LEU A 135 2.22 -0.70 3.26
C LEU A 135 2.12 -0.22 1.81
N VAL A 136 2.81 -0.90 0.91
CA VAL A 136 2.74 -0.66 -0.53
C VAL A 136 1.68 -1.57 -1.15
N LEU A 137 0.71 -0.97 -1.83
CA LEU A 137 -0.26 -1.66 -2.70
C LEU A 137 0.10 -1.36 -4.16
N ASP A 138 0.75 -2.33 -4.80
CA ASP A 138 1.15 -2.20 -6.21
C ASP A 138 0.07 -2.74 -7.14
N ASP A 139 -0.05 -2.13 -8.31
CA ASP A 139 -1.05 -2.46 -9.35
C ASP A 139 -2.51 -2.38 -8.87
N PHE A 140 -2.83 -1.43 -7.99
CA PHE A 140 -4.16 -1.25 -7.40
C PHE A 140 -5.28 -1.05 -8.43
N HIS A 141 -4.95 -0.66 -9.66
CA HIS A 141 -5.92 -0.50 -10.75
C HIS A 141 -6.69 -1.78 -11.12
N TRP A 142 -6.26 -2.96 -10.65
CA TRP A 142 -6.99 -4.22 -10.80
C TRP A 142 -8.18 -4.36 -9.86
N ILE A 143 -8.25 -3.57 -8.82
CA ILE A 143 -9.32 -3.65 -7.82
C ILE A 143 -10.51 -2.80 -8.26
N HIS A 144 -11.65 -3.47 -8.48
CA HIS A 144 -12.89 -2.85 -8.96
C HIS A 144 -14.06 -3.06 -7.99
N THR A 145 -13.92 -3.94 -7.01
CA THR A 145 -14.99 -4.31 -6.08
C THR A 145 -15.32 -3.17 -5.11
N ALA A 146 -16.56 -2.69 -5.14
CA ALA A 146 -17.01 -1.54 -4.34
C ALA A 146 -16.85 -1.75 -2.83
N SER A 147 -17.07 -2.96 -2.30
CA SER A 147 -16.90 -3.24 -0.87
C SER A 147 -15.44 -3.18 -0.42
N ILE A 148 -14.47 -3.47 -1.30
CA ILE A 148 -13.04 -3.26 -1.02
C ILE A 148 -12.75 -1.76 -0.93
N HIS A 149 -13.21 -0.98 -1.91
CA HIS A 149 -13.02 0.47 -1.88
C HIS A 149 -13.68 1.11 -0.65
N HIS A 150 -14.86 0.63 -0.26
CA HIS A 150 -15.56 1.13 0.93
C HIS A 150 -14.78 0.84 2.21
N SER A 151 -14.35 -0.40 2.41
CA SER A 151 -13.58 -0.80 3.58
C SER A 151 -12.17 -0.17 3.62
N LEU A 152 -11.56 0.07 2.45
CA LEU A 152 -10.30 0.80 2.37
C LEU A 152 -10.48 2.30 2.67
N ASN A 153 -11.59 2.93 2.26
CA ASN A 153 -11.95 4.27 2.68
C ASN A 153 -12.15 4.35 4.19
N PHE A 154 -12.75 3.34 4.80
CA PHE A 154 -12.88 3.25 6.26
C PHE A 154 -11.51 3.18 6.94
N LEU A 155 -10.57 2.36 6.42
CA LEU A 155 -9.19 2.34 6.89
C LEU A 155 -8.55 3.74 6.80
N LEU A 156 -8.63 4.40 5.65
CA LEU A 156 -8.05 5.74 5.42
C LEU A 156 -8.65 6.81 6.33
N GLN A 157 -9.95 6.70 6.65
CA GLN A 157 -10.64 7.61 7.56
C GLN A 157 -10.15 7.48 9.00
N HIS A 158 -9.85 6.25 9.44
CA HIS A 158 -9.43 5.91 10.79
C HIS A 158 -7.95 5.50 10.87
N GLN A 159 -7.18 5.85 9.84
CA GLN A 159 -5.78 5.45 9.69
C GLN A 159 -4.94 5.94 10.87
N PRO A 160 -4.25 5.03 11.57
CA PRO A 160 -3.38 5.40 12.68
C PRO A 160 -2.09 6.04 12.15
N PRO A 161 -1.46 6.95 12.91
CA PRO A 161 -0.22 7.63 12.50
C PRO A 161 0.96 6.67 12.25
N GLN A 162 0.89 5.46 12.81
CA GLN A 162 1.89 4.41 12.62
C GLN A 162 1.81 3.71 11.27
N LEU A 163 0.75 3.94 10.47
CA LEU A 163 0.59 3.35 9.15
C LEU A 163 0.75 4.40 8.07
N HIS A 164 1.66 4.17 7.12
CA HIS A 164 1.73 4.91 5.87
C HIS A 164 1.27 4.00 4.72
N LEU A 165 0.28 4.42 3.97
CA LEU A 165 -0.21 3.68 2.81
C LEU A 165 0.36 4.29 1.53
N LEU A 166 0.99 3.47 0.69
CA LEU A 166 1.57 3.86 -0.58
C LEU A 166 0.89 3.06 -1.70
N LEU A 167 0.18 3.74 -2.60
CA LEU A 167 -0.70 3.15 -3.57
C LEU A 167 -0.24 3.46 -4.99
N LEU A 168 0.07 2.41 -5.78
CA LEU A 168 0.49 2.52 -7.17
C LEU A 168 -0.66 2.10 -8.08
N THR A 169 -1.03 2.96 -9.00
CA THR A 169 -2.19 2.74 -9.88
C THR A 169 -1.96 3.31 -11.27
N ARG A 170 -2.81 2.93 -12.23
CA ARG A 170 -2.80 3.51 -13.59
C ARG A 170 -3.85 4.61 -13.76
N ALA A 171 -4.87 4.63 -12.91
CA ALA A 171 -5.94 5.62 -12.90
C ALA A 171 -6.30 5.92 -11.45
N ASP A 172 -6.98 7.05 -11.22
CA ASP A 172 -7.40 7.41 -9.86
C ASP A 172 -8.39 6.38 -9.32
N PRO A 173 -8.12 5.82 -8.14
CA PRO A 173 -9.03 4.88 -7.51
C PRO A 173 -10.26 5.62 -6.97
N PRO A 174 -11.42 4.97 -6.84
CA PRO A 174 -12.62 5.54 -6.25
C PRO A 174 -12.52 5.62 -4.72
N LEU A 175 -11.48 6.26 -4.23
CA LEU A 175 -11.22 6.55 -2.83
C LEU A 175 -11.53 8.02 -2.52
N SER A 176 -11.71 8.35 -1.25
CA SER A 176 -12.05 9.71 -0.79
C SER A 176 -10.86 10.70 -0.89
N LEU A 177 -10.19 10.74 -2.06
CA LEU A 177 -8.98 11.55 -2.28
C LEU A 177 -9.20 13.04 -2.03
N ALA A 178 -10.38 13.58 -2.41
CA ALA A 178 -10.71 14.98 -2.19
C ALA A 178 -10.67 15.36 -0.71
N ARG A 179 -11.19 14.49 0.17
CA ARG A 179 -11.15 14.68 1.62
C ARG A 179 -9.70 14.67 2.14
N LEU A 180 -8.90 13.68 1.70
CA LEU A 180 -7.50 13.56 2.12
C LEU A 180 -6.65 14.76 1.67
N ARG A 181 -6.96 15.37 0.51
CA ARG A 181 -6.32 16.63 0.07
C ARG A 181 -6.63 17.79 1.01
N VAL A 182 -7.89 17.94 1.40
CA VAL A 182 -8.30 19.02 2.33
C VAL A 182 -7.65 18.84 3.70
N GLU A 183 -7.53 17.59 4.17
CA GLU A 183 -6.89 17.25 5.44
C GLU A 183 -5.35 17.29 5.38
N VAL A 184 -4.75 17.58 4.21
CA VAL A 184 -3.30 17.57 3.97
C VAL A 184 -2.69 16.20 4.30
N ARG A 185 -3.43 15.13 4.02
CA ARG A 185 -3.06 13.73 4.28
C ARG A 185 -2.80 12.93 3.00
N LEU A 186 -2.64 13.62 1.86
CA LEU A 186 -2.38 13.01 0.55
C LEU A 186 -1.15 13.62 -0.09
N VAL A 187 -0.21 12.76 -0.46
CA VAL A 187 0.89 13.08 -1.38
C VAL A 187 0.55 12.46 -2.74
N GLU A 188 0.68 13.21 -3.82
CA GLU A 188 0.36 12.75 -5.17
C GLU A 188 1.56 12.89 -6.08
N LEU A 189 1.92 11.79 -6.73
CA LEU A 189 2.87 11.76 -7.83
C LEU A 189 2.12 11.33 -9.11
N ARG A 190 2.12 12.19 -10.08
CA ARG A 190 1.41 12.03 -11.35
C ARG A 190 2.37 11.73 -12.50
N ALA A 191 1.82 11.39 -13.66
CA ALA A 191 2.61 11.11 -14.86
C ALA A 191 3.60 12.25 -15.20
N ALA A 192 3.23 13.51 -14.96
CA ALA A 192 4.09 14.67 -15.19
C ALA A 192 5.32 14.65 -14.27
N ASP A 193 5.14 14.30 -12.99
CA ASP A 193 6.20 14.25 -11.99
C ASP A 193 7.16 13.09 -12.25
N LEU A 194 6.62 11.97 -12.78
CA LEU A 194 7.37 10.76 -13.07
C LEU A 194 8.18 10.84 -14.38
N ARG A 195 8.01 11.86 -15.20
CA ARG A 195 8.86 12.07 -16.39
C ARG A 195 10.32 12.30 -15.99
N LEU A 196 11.22 11.76 -16.80
CA LEU A 196 12.65 11.99 -16.61
C LEU A 196 12.97 13.45 -16.92
N THR A 197 13.74 14.08 -16.04
CA THR A 197 14.33 15.40 -16.31
C THR A 197 15.52 15.25 -17.28
N PRO A 198 15.94 16.34 -17.97
CA PRO A 198 17.14 16.30 -18.80
C PRO A 198 18.39 15.81 -18.06
N ALA A 199 18.54 16.18 -16.77
CA ALA A 199 19.65 15.74 -15.93
C ALA A 199 19.58 14.22 -15.62
N GLU A 200 18.37 13.70 -15.33
CA GLU A 200 18.14 12.26 -15.13
C GLU A 200 18.40 11.47 -16.42
N ILE A 201 18.01 12.01 -17.58
CA ILE A 201 18.30 11.40 -18.89
C ILE A 201 19.82 11.34 -19.13
N ALA A 202 20.54 12.44 -18.89
CA ALA A 202 21.99 12.47 -19.04
C ALA A 202 22.69 11.44 -18.15
N ALA A 203 22.23 11.26 -16.92
CA ALA A 203 22.76 10.26 -15.98
C ALA A 203 22.51 8.81 -16.41
N CYS A 204 21.50 8.52 -17.26
CA CYS A 204 21.27 7.18 -17.80
C CYS A 204 22.33 6.74 -18.81
N PHE A 205 23.08 7.67 -19.40
CA PHE A 205 24.04 7.42 -20.47
C PHE A 205 25.51 7.69 -20.04
N ALA A 206 25.72 8.06 -18.79
CA ALA A 206 27.03 8.28 -18.19
C ALA A 206 27.58 7.02 -17.51
#